data_d5531c36ba19439e3f249243b4eb1edc
#
_entry.id   d5531c36ba19439e3f249243b4eb1edc
#
_cell.length_a   1.000
_cell.length_b   1.000
_cell.length_c   1.000
_cell.angle_alpha   90.00
_cell.angle_beta   90.00
_cell.angle_gamma   90.00
#
_symmetry.space_group_name_H-M   'P 1'
#
loop_
_entity.id
_entity.type
_entity.pdbx_description
1 polymer ?
#
loop_
_entity_poly.entity_id
_entity_poly.type
_entity_poly.pdbx_seq_one_letter_code
_entity_poly.pdbx_strand_id
1 'polypeptide(L)'
;MLHLRSDYLMQSSSNNVLKQVEFNTIAASFGSFSTILTEYNRYILQELGYHDNIKNLPQNNGLRNLAQGFIQAWRLYNNEDAAILFLTLDVTYNISDQRWIEFEIKRLSPRTKVVRKTFNDIYKRGQLNNKHELVIDNTIISVIYFREGYVPDHYPTNCEWDARLMMERSTAIKCPDIKFHLVGQKKVQQELTKPGVLELFLTETAKIEAVREAFVNIHGLEFDENGDKAVQMALSNPKMYVLKPQREGGGNNYYDNDVKEMMLKMKDCKDRSGYILMERIFPPLSMGYMISAGGPNPPPLIDIVSELGIYGILISESGNIIMNKQTGHLIRSKSPKSNEGGILAGSGALDCPYLLD
;
A
#
# COMPACT_ATOMS: atom_id res chain seq x y z
N MET A 1 12.72 -7.47 4.63
CA MET A 1 11.26 -7.78 4.78
C MET A 1 10.44 -6.73 4.05
N LEU A 2 9.31 -7.13 3.48
CA LEU A 2 8.37 -6.24 2.84
C LEU A 2 6.95 -6.60 3.31
N HIS A 3 6.19 -5.60 3.81
CA HIS A 3 4.75 -5.63 3.93
C HIS A 3 4.18 -4.75 2.82
N LEU A 4 3.36 -5.33 1.97
CA LEU A 4 2.85 -4.68 0.77
C LEU A 4 1.33 -4.74 0.69
N ARG A 5 0.75 -3.84 -0.11
CA ARG A 5 -0.63 -3.92 -0.59
C ARG A 5 -0.66 -3.61 -2.09
N SER A 6 -1.23 -4.51 -2.86
CA SER A 6 -1.53 -4.29 -4.27
C SER A 6 -3.01 -3.97 -4.42
N ASP A 7 -3.32 -2.86 -5.09
CA ASP A 7 -4.66 -2.33 -5.21
C ASP A 7 -5.19 -2.55 -6.63
N TYR A 8 -6.44 -2.99 -6.74
CA TYR A 8 -7.08 -3.39 -7.99
C TYR A 8 -8.47 -2.78 -8.14
N LEU A 9 -8.82 -2.43 -9.38
CA LEU A 9 -10.18 -2.12 -9.80
C LEU A 9 -10.63 -3.11 -10.87
N MET A 10 -11.91 -3.45 -10.90
CA MET A 10 -12.50 -4.19 -12.03
C MET A 10 -12.58 -3.28 -13.25
N GLN A 11 -12.28 -3.82 -14.42
CA GLN A 11 -12.46 -3.11 -15.70
C GLN A 11 -13.74 -3.60 -16.38
N SER A 12 -14.74 -2.74 -16.48
CA SER A 12 -16.06 -3.08 -17.06
C SER A 12 -15.99 -3.54 -18.52
N SER A 13 -15.08 -2.95 -19.32
CA SER A 13 -14.95 -3.25 -20.75
C SER A 13 -14.30 -4.60 -21.06
N SER A 14 -13.74 -5.31 -20.05
CA SER A 14 -13.04 -6.60 -20.21
C SER A 14 -13.59 -7.67 -19.27
N ASN A 15 -14.91 -7.88 -19.28
CA ASN A 15 -15.59 -8.90 -18.47
C ASN A 15 -15.25 -8.83 -16.97
N ASN A 16 -15.11 -7.62 -16.42
CA ASN A 16 -14.79 -7.38 -15.03
C ASN A 16 -13.43 -7.95 -14.56
N VAL A 17 -12.46 -8.04 -15.46
CA VAL A 17 -11.09 -8.44 -15.10
C VAL A 17 -10.50 -7.42 -14.12
N LEU A 18 -9.80 -7.89 -13.09
CA LEU A 18 -9.11 -7.06 -12.13
C LEU A 18 -7.87 -6.42 -12.76
N LYS A 19 -7.79 -5.09 -12.68
CA LYS A 19 -6.64 -4.30 -13.16
C LYS A 19 -5.95 -3.62 -12.00
N GLN A 20 -4.62 -3.71 -11.97
CA GLN A 20 -3.80 -3.13 -10.91
C GLN A 20 -3.77 -1.60 -11.01
N VAL A 21 -4.10 -0.96 -9.90
CA VAL A 21 -4.07 0.50 -9.74
C VAL A 21 -2.69 0.98 -9.30
N GLU A 22 -2.14 0.33 -8.28
CA GLU A 22 -0.84 0.66 -7.69
C GLU A 22 -0.32 -0.46 -6.79
N PHE A 23 0.92 -0.31 -6.39
CA PHE A 23 1.64 -1.23 -5.52
C PHE A 23 2.28 -0.48 -4.37
N ASN A 24 1.78 -0.67 -3.17
CA ASN A 24 2.23 0.02 -1.96
C ASN A 24 3.26 -0.83 -1.22
N THR A 25 4.49 -0.39 -1.12
CA THR A 25 5.61 -1.12 -0.49
C THR A 25 6.03 -0.57 0.87
N ILE A 26 5.53 0.59 1.25
CA ILE A 26 5.79 1.22 2.55
C ILE A 26 4.49 1.68 3.19
N ALA A 27 4.40 1.60 4.50
CA ALA A 27 3.31 2.13 5.31
C ALA A 27 1.89 1.70 4.85
N ALA A 28 1.74 0.56 4.17
CA ALA A 28 0.44 0.04 3.76
C ALA A 28 -0.49 -0.06 4.99
N SER A 29 -1.59 0.69 4.96
CA SER A 29 -2.51 0.85 6.09
C SER A 29 -3.71 -0.08 5.99
N PHE A 30 -4.43 -0.21 7.11
CA PHE A 30 -5.69 -0.93 7.28
C PHE A 30 -5.60 -2.47 7.21
N GLY A 31 -4.40 -3.04 7.29
CA GLY A 31 -4.21 -4.49 7.36
C GLY A 31 -4.83 -5.11 8.60
N SER A 32 -4.87 -4.39 9.74
CA SER A 32 -5.58 -4.84 10.94
C SER A 32 -7.08 -4.66 10.81
N PHE A 33 -7.54 -3.52 10.31
CA PHE A 33 -8.97 -3.23 10.16
C PHE A 33 -9.66 -4.14 9.16
N SER A 34 -8.95 -4.64 8.15
CA SER A 34 -9.50 -5.60 7.19
C SER A 34 -10.07 -6.84 7.88
N THR A 35 -9.36 -7.39 8.87
CA THR A 35 -9.85 -8.52 9.69
C THR A 35 -11.03 -8.11 10.57
N ILE A 36 -10.88 -7.01 11.31
CA ILE A 36 -11.90 -6.53 12.26
C ILE A 36 -13.21 -6.23 11.53
N LEU A 37 -13.13 -5.62 10.36
CA LEU A 37 -14.30 -5.28 9.56
C LEU A 37 -15.01 -6.51 9.00
N THR A 38 -14.27 -7.56 8.61
CA THR A 38 -14.87 -8.83 8.19
C THR A 38 -15.65 -9.47 9.34
N GLU A 39 -15.11 -9.46 10.57
CA GLU A 39 -15.82 -9.96 11.74
C GLU A 39 -17.01 -9.08 12.12
N TYR A 40 -16.90 -7.75 11.96
CA TYR A 40 -18.03 -6.84 12.16
C TYR A 40 -19.16 -7.10 11.16
N ASN A 41 -18.86 -7.27 9.87
CA ASN A 41 -19.89 -7.59 8.88
C ASN A 41 -20.51 -8.96 9.13
N ARG A 42 -19.75 -9.95 9.61
CA ARG A 42 -20.26 -11.25 10.04
C ARG A 42 -21.28 -11.10 11.17
N TYR A 43 -20.94 -10.31 12.18
CA TYR A 43 -21.85 -9.99 13.29
C TYR A 43 -23.14 -9.30 12.79
N ILE A 44 -23.02 -8.30 11.91
CA ILE A 44 -24.20 -7.60 11.37
C ILE A 44 -25.12 -8.56 10.59
N LEU A 45 -24.59 -9.45 9.76
CA LEU A 45 -25.40 -10.45 9.05
C LEU A 45 -26.13 -11.37 10.02
N GLN A 46 -25.49 -11.76 11.15
CA GLN A 46 -26.13 -12.56 12.20
C GLN A 46 -27.29 -11.80 12.87
N GLU A 47 -27.06 -10.56 13.28
CA GLU A 47 -28.10 -9.72 13.93
C GLU A 47 -29.30 -9.47 13.01
N LEU A 48 -29.06 -9.37 11.69
CA LEU A 48 -30.11 -9.19 10.69
C LEU A 48 -30.80 -10.52 10.28
N GLY A 49 -30.37 -11.67 10.81
CA GLY A 49 -30.94 -12.98 10.50
C GLY A 49 -30.45 -13.61 9.20
N TYR A 50 -29.42 -13.06 8.55
CA TYR A 50 -28.85 -13.58 7.29
C TYR A 50 -27.77 -14.65 7.55
N HIS A 51 -28.05 -15.66 8.34
CA HIS A 51 -27.08 -16.67 8.77
C HIS A 51 -26.47 -17.46 7.60
N ASP A 52 -27.26 -17.82 6.59
CA ASP A 52 -26.80 -18.56 5.42
C ASP A 52 -25.86 -17.73 4.50
N ASN A 53 -25.92 -16.41 4.60
CA ASN A 53 -25.13 -15.49 3.82
C ASN A 53 -23.70 -15.29 4.36
N ILE A 54 -23.45 -15.73 5.61
CA ILE A 54 -22.14 -15.61 6.26
C ILE A 54 -21.04 -16.36 5.48
N LYS A 55 -21.39 -17.48 4.83
CA LYS A 55 -20.47 -18.25 3.98
C LYS A 55 -19.86 -17.45 2.83
N ASN A 56 -20.56 -16.38 2.40
CA ASN A 56 -20.13 -15.52 1.30
C ASN A 56 -19.10 -14.46 1.74
N LEU A 57 -18.87 -14.32 3.06
CA LEU A 57 -17.78 -13.50 3.57
C LEU A 57 -16.47 -14.31 3.61
N PRO A 58 -15.49 -14.05 2.73
CA PRO A 58 -14.25 -14.79 2.73
C PRO A 58 -13.49 -14.58 4.04
N GLN A 59 -12.80 -15.63 4.48
CA GLN A 59 -11.98 -15.55 5.69
C GLN A 59 -10.85 -14.54 5.48
N ASN A 60 -10.65 -13.63 6.43
CA ASN A 60 -9.64 -12.59 6.38
C ASN A 60 -8.80 -12.58 7.66
N ASN A 61 -7.60 -13.14 7.57
CA ASN A 61 -6.64 -13.23 8.67
C ASN A 61 -5.54 -12.16 8.59
N GLY A 62 -5.82 -11.00 7.97
CA GLY A 62 -4.85 -9.93 7.71
C GLY A 62 -4.03 -9.54 8.92
N LEU A 63 -4.70 -9.20 10.02
CA LEU A 63 -4.05 -8.82 11.29
C LEU A 63 -3.12 -9.91 11.82
N ARG A 64 -3.63 -11.15 11.92
CA ARG A 64 -2.85 -12.28 12.46
C ARG A 64 -1.65 -12.62 11.59
N ASN A 65 -1.86 -12.70 10.27
CA ASN A 65 -0.80 -13.04 9.32
C ASN A 65 0.29 -11.97 9.27
N LEU A 66 -0.09 -10.69 9.35
CA LEU A 66 0.84 -9.57 9.41
C LEU A 66 1.68 -9.63 10.69
N ALA A 67 1.05 -9.85 11.85
CA ALA A 67 1.78 -10.00 13.12
C ALA A 67 2.73 -11.20 13.09
N GLN A 68 2.31 -12.34 12.50
CA GLN A 68 3.17 -13.51 12.31
C GLN A 68 4.41 -13.20 11.45
N GLY A 69 4.26 -12.37 10.41
CA GLY A 69 5.39 -11.93 9.60
C GLY A 69 6.43 -11.14 10.39
N PHE A 70 6.00 -10.21 11.24
CA PHE A 70 6.89 -9.47 12.14
C PHE A 70 7.58 -10.39 13.16
N ILE A 71 6.85 -11.33 13.75
CA ILE A 71 7.40 -12.32 14.68
C ILE A 71 8.43 -13.20 13.98
N GLN A 72 8.16 -13.63 12.74
CA GLN A 72 9.10 -14.42 11.95
C GLN A 72 10.40 -13.64 11.66
N ALA A 73 10.29 -12.37 11.27
CA ALA A 73 11.46 -11.51 11.07
C ALA A 73 12.25 -11.31 12.37
N TRP A 74 11.56 -11.10 13.50
CA TRP A 74 12.19 -11.01 14.82
C TRP A 74 12.94 -12.29 15.18
N ARG A 75 12.37 -13.48 14.91
CA ARG A 75 13.05 -14.77 15.14
C ARG A 75 14.28 -14.94 14.27
N LEU A 76 14.21 -14.53 13.00
CA LEU A 76 15.34 -14.58 12.07
C LEU A 76 16.51 -13.68 12.51
N TYR A 77 16.23 -12.59 13.21
CA TYR A 77 17.28 -11.75 13.81
C TYR A 77 18.04 -12.47 14.93
N ASN A 78 17.47 -13.50 15.54
CA ASN A 78 18.07 -14.41 16.50
C ASN A 78 18.62 -13.73 17.77
N ASN A 79 17.87 -12.77 18.32
CA ASN A 79 18.15 -12.13 19.61
C ASN A 79 16.81 -11.89 20.33
N GLU A 80 16.52 -12.69 21.37
CA GLU A 80 15.25 -12.63 22.11
C GLU A 80 15.07 -11.34 22.92
N ASP A 81 16.14 -10.63 23.25
CA ASP A 81 16.11 -9.37 23.99
C ASP A 81 15.86 -8.16 23.06
N ALA A 82 16.02 -8.34 21.76
CA ALA A 82 15.81 -7.30 20.78
C ALA A 82 14.33 -6.98 20.57
N ALA A 83 14.03 -5.71 20.29
CA ALA A 83 12.67 -5.22 20.06
C ALA A 83 12.34 -5.02 18.57
N ILE A 84 11.07 -5.08 18.24
CA ILE A 84 10.53 -4.57 16.98
C ILE A 84 10.25 -3.08 17.16
N LEU A 85 10.81 -2.25 16.29
CA LEU A 85 10.60 -0.81 16.26
C LEU A 85 9.50 -0.47 15.26
N PHE A 86 8.46 0.26 15.68
CA PHE A 86 7.53 0.96 14.81
C PHE A 86 8.00 2.41 14.71
N LEU A 87 8.50 2.81 13.54
CA LEU A 87 8.85 4.20 13.26
C LEU A 87 7.60 4.95 12.87
N THR A 88 7.21 5.93 13.67
CA THR A 88 5.91 6.61 13.59
C THR A 88 6.04 8.12 13.74
N LEU A 89 5.04 8.85 13.27
CA LEU A 89 4.85 10.26 13.63
C LEU A 89 4.49 10.40 15.12
N ASP A 90 4.78 11.57 15.70
CA ASP A 90 4.32 11.94 17.05
C ASP A 90 2.80 11.90 17.15
N VAL A 91 2.12 12.40 16.12
CA VAL A 91 0.67 12.37 16.00
C VAL A 91 0.31 11.59 14.72
N THR A 92 -0.47 10.53 14.87
CA THR A 92 -0.94 9.73 13.74
C THR A 92 -2.43 9.45 13.85
N TYR A 93 -3.18 9.78 12.79
CA TYR A 93 -4.64 9.60 12.75
C TYR A 93 -5.08 8.14 12.63
N ASN A 94 -4.21 7.25 12.13
CA ASN A 94 -4.49 5.81 12.05
C ASN A 94 -3.83 4.99 13.17
N ILE A 95 -3.70 5.59 14.36
CA ILE A 95 -3.07 4.95 15.53
C ILE A 95 -3.69 3.59 15.84
N SER A 96 -5.01 3.46 15.74
CA SER A 96 -5.72 2.23 16.06
C SER A 96 -5.29 1.06 15.16
N ASP A 97 -5.15 1.29 13.83
CA ASP A 97 -4.67 0.26 12.89
C ASP A 97 -3.26 -0.23 13.28
N GLN A 98 -2.38 0.69 13.67
CA GLN A 98 -1.02 0.36 14.09
C GLN A 98 -1.00 -0.40 15.43
N ARG A 99 -1.78 0.05 16.42
CA ARG A 99 -1.83 -0.56 17.75
C ARG A 99 -2.39 -1.98 17.75
N TRP A 100 -3.35 -2.26 16.89
CA TRP A 100 -3.86 -3.63 16.74
C TRP A 100 -2.78 -4.62 16.31
N ILE A 101 -1.86 -4.20 15.43
CA ILE A 101 -0.71 -5.04 15.03
C ILE A 101 0.19 -5.32 16.25
N GLU A 102 0.48 -4.30 17.06
CA GLU A 102 1.28 -4.45 18.29
C GLU A 102 0.61 -5.39 19.30
N PHE A 103 -0.71 -5.24 19.51
CA PHE A 103 -1.48 -6.11 20.41
C PHE A 103 -1.44 -7.55 19.92
N GLU A 104 -1.60 -7.78 18.63
CA GLU A 104 -1.59 -9.12 18.05
C GLU A 104 -0.19 -9.75 18.11
N ILE A 105 0.89 -8.98 17.87
CA ILE A 105 2.26 -9.44 18.10
C ILE A 105 2.42 -9.90 19.55
N LYS A 106 1.97 -9.08 20.51
CA LYS A 106 2.08 -9.39 21.92
C LYS A 106 1.25 -10.61 22.33
N ARG A 107 0.05 -10.77 21.73
CA ARG A 107 -0.83 -11.92 21.95
C ARG A 107 -0.22 -13.23 21.46
N LEU A 108 0.40 -13.19 20.25
CA LEU A 108 1.00 -14.36 19.62
C LEU A 108 2.40 -14.70 20.15
N SER A 109 3.14 -13.70 20.60
CA SER A 109 4.50 -13.82 21.11
C SER A 109 4.70 -12.90 22.32
N PRO A 110 4.31 -13.32 23.54
CA PRO A 110 4.34 -12.49 24.75
C PRO A 110 5.73 -11.94 25.11
N ARG A 111 6.80 -12.60 24.69
CA ARG A 111 8.18 -12.14 24.93
C ARG A 111 8.63 -11.04 23.99
N THR A 112 8.10 -10.97 22.78
CA THR A 112 8.49 -9.98 21.78
C THR A 112 8.15 -8.57 22.26
N LYS A 113 9.16 -7.72 22.38
CA LYS A 113 9.01 -6.30 22.71
C LYS A 113 8.69 -5.52 21.45
N VAL A 114 7.75 -4.57 21.54
CA VAL A 114 7.49 -3.58 20.49
C VAL A 114 7.68 -2.19 21.09
N VAL A 115 8.42 -1.35 20.40
CA VAL A 115 8.69 0.04 20.79
C VAL A 115 8.29 0.98 19.65
N ARG A 116 7.81 2.16 20.01
CA ARG A 116 7.45 3.22 19.06
C ARG A 116 8.43 4.38 19.21
N LYS A 117 8.97 4.86 18.09
CA LYS A 117 9.91 5.98 18.07
C LYS A 117 9.67 6.80 16.80
N THR A 118 10.05 8.07 16.87
CA THR A 118 10.08 8.99 15.72
C THR A 118 11.48 9.05 15.10
N PHE A 119 11.63 9.69 13.95
CA PHE A 119 12.95 10.00 13.39
C PHE A 119 13.80 10.81 14.36
N ASN A 120 13.19 11.79 15.05
CA ASN A 120 13.88 12.63 16.04
C ASN A 120 14.39 11.82 17.25
N ASP A 121 13.62 10.83 17.71
CA ASP A 121 14.07 9.91 18.75
C ASP A 121 15.30 9.12 18.31
N ILE A 122 15.26 8.59 17.06
CA ILE A 122 16.38 7.83 16.49
C ILE A 122 17.61 8.73 16.37
N TYR A 123 17.45 9.94 15.82
CA TYR A 123 18.55 10.89 15.67
C TYR A 123 19.21 11.24 16.99
N LYS A 124 18.42 11.52 18.03
CA LYS A 124 18.93 11.98 19.34
C LYS A 124 19.47 10.87 20.23
N ARG A 125 18.90 9.67 20.15
CA ARG A 125 19.13 8.59 21.14
C ARG A 125 19.58 7.29 20.51
N GLY A 126 19.49 7.16 19.16
CA GLY A 126 19.93 5.99 18.45
C GLY A 126 21.45 5.99 18.24
N GLN A 127 22.03 4.81 18.22
CA GLN A 127 23.43 4.61 17.86
C GLN A 127 23.64 3.23 17.27
N LEU A 128 24.66 3.08 16.43
CA LEU A 128 25.14 1.78 15.98
C LEU A 128 26.27 1.32 16.91
N ASN A 129 26.15 0.11 17.43
CA ASN A 129 27.25 -0.50 18.18
C ASN A 129 28.31 -1.10 17.25
N ASN A 130 29.39 -1.69 17.81
CA ASN A 130 30.49 -2.29 17.06
C ASN A 130 30.06 -3.45 16.12
N LYS A 131 28.87 -4.00 16.31
CA LYS A 131 28.26 -5.03 15.46
C LYS A 131 27.26 -4.44 14.44
N HIS A 132 27.19 -3.11 14.31
CA HIS A 132 26.19 -2.41 13.53
C HIS A 132 24.75 -2.69 13.95
N GLU A 133 24.51 -3.13 15.18
CA GLU A 133 23.15 -3.25 15.72
C GLU A 133 22.64 -1.86 16.10
N LEU A 134 21.41 -1.55 15.72
CA LEU A 134 20.75 -0.29 16.15
C LEU A 134 20.34 -0.42 17.62
N VAL A 135 20.85 0.46 18.46
CA VAL A 135 20.53 0.51 19.88
C VAL A 135 19.84 1.83 20.20
N ILE A 136 18.70 1.77 20.86
CA ILE A 136 17.91 2.94 21.30
C ILE A 136 17.49 2.71 22.75
N ASP A 137 17.81 3.66 23.63
CA ASP A 137 17.48 3.57 25.07
C ASP A 137 17.91 2.20 25.66
N ASN A 138 19.13 1.77 25.38
CA ASN A 138 19.71 0.48 25.78
C ASN A 138 18.98 -0.78 25.22
N THR A 139 18.11 -0.60 24.21
CA THR A 139 17.38 -1.71 23.57
C THR A 139 17.91 -1.93 22.15
N ILE A 140 18.33 -3.15 21.83
CA ILE A 140 18.69 -3.56 20.47
C ILE A 140 17.42 -3.67 19.65
N ILE A 141 17.46 -3.19 18.39
CA ILE A 141 16.34 -3.27 17.45
C ILE A 141 16.59 -4.39 16.44
N SER A 142 15.67 -5.33 16.39
CA SER A 142 15.71 -6.47 15.45
C SER A 142 15.00 -6.20 14.12
N VAL A 143 13.85 -5.52 14.19
CA VAL A 143 13.02 -5.21 13.02
C VAL A 143 12.60 -3.76 13.08
N ILE A 144 12.63 -3.05 11.95
CA ILE A 144 12.16 -1.67 11.83
C ILE A 144 10.97 -1.66 10.88
N TYR A 145 9.78 -1.32 11.38
CA TYR A 145 8.59 -1.13 10.57
C TYR A 145 8.35 0.35 10.32
N PHE A 146 8.52 0.77 9.07
CA PHE A 146 8.32 2.16 8.66
C PHE A 146 6.83 2.47 8.48
N ARG A 147 6.28 3.29 9.38
CA ARG A 147 4.94 3.88 9.24
C ARG A 147 5.02 5.36 8.83
N GLU A 148 6.24 5.85 8.67
CA GLU A 148 6.64 7.19 8.29
C GLU A 148 7.80 7.11 7.29
N GLY A 149 8.14 8.25 6.64
CA GLY A 149 9.31 8.34 5.76
C GLY A 149 9.01 8.00 4.30
N TYR A 150 7.77 8.17 3.83
CA TYR A 150 7.35 7.90 2.47
C TYR A 150 7.02 9.16 1.65
N VAL A 151 7.03 10.33 2.24
CA VAL A 151 6.88 11.64 1.57
C VAL A 151 8.00 12.58 1.98
N PRO A 152 8.37 13.57 1.13
CA PRO A 152 9.42 14.55 1.46
C PRO A 152 9.17 15.29 2.77
N ASP A 153 7.92 15.60 3.09
CA ASP A 153 7.53 16.34 4.31
C ASP A 153 7.88 15.59 5.61
N HIS A 154 8.16 14.28 5.53
CA HIS A 154 8.67 13.50 6.65
C HIS A 154 10.18 13.69 6.90
N TYR A 155 10.85 14.49 6.05
CA TYR A 155 12.29 14.79 6.11
C TYR A 155 12.54 16.30 6.06
N PRO A 156 11.98 17.08 7.01
CA PRO A 156 12.08 18.54 6.97
C PRO A 156 13.51 19.06 7.19
N THR A 157 14.39 18.25 7.79
CA THR A 157 15.79 18.60 8.08
C THR A 157 16.73 17.44 7.73
N ASN A 158 18.04 17.65 7.91
CA ASN A 158 19.02 16.58 7.77
C ASN A 158 18.93 15.53 8.89
N CYS A 159 18.33 15.86 10.03
CA CYS A 159 18.22 14.92 11.16
C CYS A 159 17.45 13.66 10.81
N GLU A 160 16.37 13.79 10.04
CA GLU A 160 15.54 12.66 9.60
C GLU A 160 16.29 11.79 8.58
N TRP A 161 17.07 12.42 7.68
CA TRP A 161 17.93 11.71 6.73
C TRP A 161 19.06 10.95 7.43
N ASP A 162 19.70 11.56 8.43
CA ASP A 162 20.76 10.91 9.22
C ASP A 162 20.19 9.72 10.01
N ALA A 163 19.01 9.90 10.61
CA ALA A 163 18.31 8.81 11.30
C ALA A 163 17.94 7.67 10.32
N ARG A 164 17.46 8.02 9.12
CA ARG A 164 17.16 7.03 8.06
C ARG A 164 18.44 6.29 7.66
N LEU A 165 19.52 7.00 7.43
CA LEU A 165 20.80 6.40 7.04
C LEU A 165 21.34 5.48 8.14
N MET A 166 21.22 5.85 9.41
CA MET A 166 21.60 5.01 10.56
C MET A 166 20.80 3.71 10.56
N MET A 167 19.47 3.79 10.38
CA MET A 167 18.60 2.62 10.30
C MET A 167 18.95 1.72 9.11
N GLU A 168 19.20 2.29 7.93
CA GLU A 168 19.57 1.50 6.74
C GLU A 168 20.92 0.78 6.91
N ARG A 169 21.88 1.41 7.59
CA ARG A 169 23.21 0.82 7.87
C ARG A 169 23.19 -0.24 8.98
N SER A 170 22.12 -0.29 9.76
CA SER A 170 22.01 -1.25 10.86
C SER A 170 21.79 -2.68 10.36
N THR A 171 22.07 -3.66 11.22
CA THR A 171 21.74 -5.07 11.00
C THR A 171 20.25 -5.37 11.20
N ALA A 172 19.46 -4.44 11.74
CA ALA A 172 18.01 -4.62 11.89
C ALA A 172 17.35 -4.95 10.56
N ILE A 173 16.36 -5.83 10.55
CA ILE A 173 15.56 -6.17 9.36
C ILE A 173 14.58 -5.03 9.10
N LYS A 174 14.75 -4.31 7.98
CA LYS A 174 13.87 -3.20 7.59
C LYS A 174 12.61 -3.71 6.90
N CYS A 175 11.47 -3.07 7.18
CA CYS A 175 10.18 -3.28 6.54
C CYS A 175 9.56 -1.93 6.13
N PRO A 176 9.83 -1.46 4.88
CA PRO A 176 10.80 -1.97 3.92
C PRO A 176 12.22 -1.43 4.13
N ASP A 177 13.24 -2.03 3.50
CA ASP A 177 14.50 -1.36 3.23
C ASP A 177 14.34 -0.36 2.06
N ILE A 178 15.36 0.46 1.82
CA ILE A 178 15.29 1.49 0.79
C ILE A 178 15.07 0.91 -0.62
N LYS A 179 15.59 -0.28 -0.92
CA LYS A 179 15.39 -0.91 -2.24
C LYS A 179 13.94 -1.31 -2.44
N PHE A 180 13.33 -1.99 -1.46
CA PHE A 180 11.91 -2.32 -1.51
C PHE A 180 11.00 -1.09 -1.46
N HIS A 181 11.40 -0.03 -0.75
CA HIS A 181 10.68 1.23 -0.80
C HIS A 181 10.65 1.80 -2.22
N LEU A 182 11.79 1.83 -2.90
CA LEU A 182 11.89 2.33 -4.28
C LEU A 182 11.11 1.48 -5.30
N VAL A 183 10.98 0.16 -5.07
CA VAL A 183 10.18 -0.71 -5.95
C VAL A 183 8.71 -0.30 -6.01
N GLY A 184 8.18 0.33 -4.97
CA GLY A 184 6.81 0.86 -4.95
C GLY A 184 6.59 2.09 -5.85
N GLN A 185 7.64 2.69 -6.40
CA GLN A 185 7.50 3.86 -7.24
C GLN A 185 6.73 3.53 -8.53
N LYS A 186 5.87 4.46 -8.96
CA LYS A 186 5.02 4.30 -10.15
C LYS A 186 5.83 4.09 -11.43
N LYS A 187 7.05 4.64 -11.47
CA LYS A 187 8.01 4.42 -12.54
C LYS A 187 8.45 2.96 -12.65
N VAL A 188 8.63 2.26 -11.52
CA VAL A 188 8.95 0.83 -11.53
C VAL A 188 7.78 0.01 -12.06
N GLN A 189 6.55 0.35 -11.67
CA GLN A 189 5.34 -0.26 -12.23
C GLN A 189 5.29 -0.06 -13.76
N GLN A 190 5.60 1.13 -14.27
CA GLN A 190 5.67 1.43 -15.71
C GLN A 190 6.75 0.59 -16.39
N GLU A 191 7.95 0.45 -15.82
CA GLU A 191 9.00 -0.41 -16.39
C GLU A 191 8.56 -1.88 -16.48
N LEU A 192 7.85 -2.39 -15.46
CA LEU A 192 7.36 -3.78 -15.46
C LEU A 192 6.30 -4.04 -16.55
N THR A 193 5.61 -3.02 -17.07
CA THR A 193 4.65 -3.19 -18.16
C THR A 193 5.31 -3.32 -19.55
N LYS A 194 6.61 -3.00 -19.67
CA LYS A 194 7.31 -3.08 -20.95
C LYS A 194 7.48 -4.53 -21.42
N PRO A 195 7.43 -4.80 -22.73
CA PRO A 195 7.72 -6.12 -23.27
C PRO A 195 9.11 -6.62 -22.86
N GLY A 196 9.21 -7.89 -22.47
CA GLY A 196 10.46 -8.54 -22.11
C GLY A 196 10.95 -8.29 -20.68
N VAL A 197 10.34 -7.36 -19.93
CA VAL A 197 10.82 -7.02 -18.58
C VAL A 197 10.37 -8.05 -17.53
N LEU A 198 9.14 -8.54 -17.59
CA LEU A 198 8.67 -9.58 -16.67
C LEU A 198 9.46 -10.87 -16.82
N GLU A 199 9.89 -11.20 -18.02
CA GLU A 199 10.69 -12.37 -18.36
C GLU A 199 12.10 -12.37 -17.73
N LEU A 200 12.59 -11.21 -17.28
CA LEU A 200 13.83 -11.12 -16.49
C LEU A 200 13.65 -11.68 -15.07
N PHE A 201 12.43 -11.76 -14.57
CA PHE A 201 12.12 -12.14 -13.20
C PHE A 201 11.29 -13.42 -13.09
N LEU A 202 10.52 -13.76 -14.12
CA LEU A 202 9.61 -14.90 -14.16
C LEU A 202 9.95 -15.78 -15.36
N THR A 203 10.02 -17.10 -15.14
CA THR A 203 10.30 -18.09 -16.18
C THR A 203 9.06 -18.84 -16.66
N GLU A 204 7.98 -18.83 -15.86
CA GLU A 204 6.75 -19.55 -16.15
C GLU A 204 5.80 -18.65 -16.98
N THR A 205 5.58 -19.01 -18.24
CA THR A 205 4.71 -18.27 -19.20
C THR A 205 3.34 -17.95 -18.60
N ALA A 206 2.68 -18.93 -17.98
CA ALA A 206 1.36 -18.73 -17.38
C ALA A 206 1.36 -17.65 -16.27
N LYS A 207 2.43 -17.55 -15.46
CA LYS A 207 2.56 -16.49 -14.46
C LYS A 207 2.80 -15.12 -15.10
N ILE A 208 3.61 -15.09 -16.16
CA ILE A 208 3.87 -13.85 -16.92
C ILE A 208 2.57 -13.33 -17.53
N GLU A 209 1.80 -14.18 -18.15
CA GLU A 209 0.50 -13.84 -18.75
C GLU A 209 -0.50 -13.34 -17.71
N ALA A 210 -0.63 -14.04 -16.57
CA ALA A 210 -1.50 -13.62 -15.47
C ALA A 210 -1.13 -12.25 -14.89
N VAL A 211 0.17 -11.94 -14.74
CA VAL A 211 0.63 -10.63 -14.30
C VAL A 211 0.34 -9.56 -15.35
N ARG A 212 0.57 -9.85 -16.65
CA ARG A 212 0.27 -8.92 -17.73
C ARG A 212 -1.23 -8.62 -17.84
N GLU A 213 -2.07 -9.64 -17.66
CA GLU A 213 -3.52 -9.44 -17.66
C GLU A 213 -3.97 -8.46 -16.58
N ALA A 214 -3.31 -8.47 -15.42
CA ALA A 214 -3.60 -7.52 -14.35
C ALA A 214 -3.12 -6.10 -14.64
N PHE A 215 -2.20 -5.87 -15.56
CA PHE A 215 -1.72 -4.54 -15.89
C PHE A 215 -2.66 -3.80 -16.85
N VAL A 216 -2.67 -2.48 -16.77
CA VAL A 216 -3.09 -1.56 -17.83
C VAL A 216 -1.85 -0.99 -18.49
N ASN A 217 -2.00 -0.34 -19.65
CA ASN A 217 -0.87 0.35 -20.26
C ASN A 217 -0.45 1.55 -19.42
N ILE A 218 0.86 1.66 -19.19
CA ILE A 218 1.49 2.75 -18.47
C ILE A 218 2.61 3.31 -19.34
N HIS A 219 2.51 4.59 -19.68
CA HIS A 219 3.44 5.27 -20.53
C HIS A 219 4.38 6.16 -19.71
N GLY A 220 5.67 6.12 -20.02
CA GLY A 220 6.64 7.09 -19.54
C GLY A 220 6.47 8.42 -20.28
N LEU A 221 6.96 9.49 -19.67
CA LEU A 221 6.89 10.83 -20.23
C LEU A 221 8.30 11.41 -20.43
N GLU A 222 9.25 10.54 -20.78
CA GLU A 222 10.61 10.93 -21.12
C GLU A 222 10.65 11.79 -22.40
N PHE A 223 11.78 12.49 -22.64
CA PHE A 223 12.02 13.26 -23.85
C PHE A 223 12.52 12.34 -24.97
N ASP A 224 11.65 11.45 -25.41
CA ASP A 224 11.85 10.54 -26.53
C ASP A 224 10.55 10.39 -27.34
N GLU A 225 10.59 9.64 -28.44
CA GLU A 225 9.45 9.43 -29.32
C GLU A 225 8.24 8.82 -28.59
N ASN A 226 8.47 7.90 -27.63
CA ASN A 226 7.39 7.26 -26.90
C ASN A 226 6.75 8.22 -25.89
N GLY A 227 7.56 9.01 -25.18
CA GLY A 227 7.07 10.03 -24.27
C GLY A 227 6.33 11.15 -24.99
N ASP A 228 6.78 11.55 -26.18
CA ASP A 228 6.06 12.55 -26.99
C ASP A 228 4.73 12.01 -27.51
N LYS A 229 4.65 10.73 -27.90
CA LYS A 229 3.38 10.06 -28.22
C LYS A 229 2.44 10.06 -27.02
N ALA A 230 2.95 9.73 -25.82
CA ALA A 230 2.16 9.74 -24.59
C ALA A 230 1.62 11.15 -24.27
N VAL A 231 2.40 12.20 -24.48
CA VAL A 231 1.95 13.60 -24.38
C VAL A 231 0.77 13.87 -25.31
N GLN A 232 0.86 13.46 -26.59
CA GLN A 232 -0.24 13.64 -27.55
C GLN A 232 -1.50 12.84 -27.16
N MET A 233 -1.34 11.63 -26.64
CA MET A 233 -2.44 10.81 -26.12
C MET A 233 -3.17 11.53 -24.98
N ALA A 234 -2.44 12.05 -23.99
CA ALA A 234 -2.98 12.81 -22.87
C ALA A 234 -3.72 14.09 -23.30
N LEU A 235 -3.18 14.81 -24.29
CA LEU A 235 -3.80 16.04 -24.81
C LEU A 235 -5.06 15.76 -25.63
N SER A 236 -5.07 14.67 -26.42
CA SER A 236 -6.18 14.31 -27.30
C SER A 236 -7.37 13.70 -26.56
N ASN A 237 -7.11 12.82 -25.57
CA ASN A 237 -8.12 12.09 -24.83
C ASN A 237 -7.85 12.06 -23.31
N PRO A 238 -7.82 13.21 -22.62
CA PRO A 238 -7.40 13.28 -21.23
C PRO A 238 -8.25 12.43 -20.27
N LYS A 239 -9.52 12.16 -20.60
CA LYS A 239 -10.44 11.34 -19.79
C LYS A 239 -10.08 9.85 -19.76
N MET A 240 -9.29 9.40 -20.74
CA MET A 240 -8.88 8.00 -20.83
C MET A 240 -7.62 7.68 -20.00
N TYR A 241 -7.05 8.68 -19.35
CA TYR A 241 -5.78 8.56 -18.65
C TYR A 241 -5.83 9.15 -17.25
N VAL A 242 -4.94 8.66 -16.41
CA VAL A 242 -4.58 9.25 -15.11
C VAL A 242 -3.12 9.63 -15.17
N LEU A 243 -2.81 10.88 -14.85
CA LEU A 243 -1.44 11.37 -14.76
C LEU A 243 -1.00 11.30 -13.30
N LYS A 244 0.04 10.49 -13.02
CA LYS A 244 0.50 10.20 -11.66
C LYS A 244 1.94 10.68 -11.45
N PRO A 245 2.20 11.53 -10.43
CA PRO A 245 3.57 11.88 -10.03
C PRO A 245 4.22 10.74 -9.24
N GLN A 246 5.56 10.78 -9.12
CA GLN A 246 6.33 9.86 -8.25
C GLN A 246 6.16 10.30 -6.78
N ARG A 247 4.94 10.21 -6.26
CA ARG A 247 4.60 10.54 -4.86
C ARG A 247 3.70 9.46 -4.29
N GLU A 248 3.95 9.13 -3.03
CA GLU A 248 3.09 8.28 -2.22
C GLU A 248 2.05 9.13 -1.45
N GLY A 249 1.02 8.45 -0.90
CA GLY A 249 -0.09 9.12 -0.21
C GLY A 249 -1.11 9.73 -1.17
N GLY A 250 -2.35 9.31 -1.20
CA GLY A 250 -3.39 9.73 -2.15
C GLY A 250 -3.54 11.26 -2.34
N GLY A 251 -4.32 11.66 -3.33
CA GLY A 251 -4.61 13.07 -3.64
C GLY A 251 -3.62 13.77 -4.55
N ASN A 252 -2.67 13.04 -5.15
CA ASN A 252 -1.64 13.62 -6.01
C ASN A 252 -1.88 13.41 -7.51
N ASN A 253 -2.88 12.62 -7.88
CA ASN A 253 -3.13 12.25 -9.27
C ASN A 253 -4.00 13.29 -9.98
N TYR A 254 -3.82 13.43 -11.29
CA TYR A 254 -4.63 14.30 -12.14
C TYR A 254 -5.58 13.46 -12.99
N TYR A 255 -6.81 13.94 -13.16
CA TYR A 255 -7.89 13.28 -13.87
C TYR A 255 -8.57 14.22 -14.85
N ASP A 256 -9.21 13.68 -15.85
CA ASP A 256 -10.05 14.39 -16.80
C ASP A 256 -9.34 15.64 -17.38
N ASN A 257 -9.92 16.81 -17.24
CA ASN A 257 -9.37 18.05 -17.78
C ASN A 257 -8.04 18.46 -17.14
N ASP A 258 -7.84 18.11 -15.85
CA ASP A 258 -6.60 18.43 -15.13
C ASP A 258 -5.38 17.71 -15.76
N VAL A 259 -5.58 16.51 -16.36
CA VAL A 259 -4.53 15.82 -17.13
C VAL A 259 -4.06 16.69 -18.28
N LYS A 260 -5.00 17.25 -19.04
CA LYS A 260 -4.70 18.13 -20.17
C LYS A 260 -4.01 19.41 -19.74
N GLU A 261 -4.53 20.07 -18.70
CA GLU A 261 -3.98 21.33 -18.18
C GLU A 261 -2.55 21.13 -17.66
N MET A 262 -2.34 20.08 -16.89
CA MET A 262 -1.03 19.78 -16.35
C MET A 262 -0.05 19.39 -17.45
N MET A 263 -0.49 18.63 -18.44
CA MET A 263 0.32 18.24 -19.59
C MET A 263 0.74 19.46 -20.42
N LEU A 264 -0.17 20.41 -20.67
CA LEU A 264 0.17 21.66 -21.38
C LEU A 264 1.22 22.49 -20.63
N LYS A 265 1.20 22.50 -19.30
CA LYS A 265 2.20 23.22 -18.48
C LYS A 265 3.58 22.59 -18.54
N MET A 266 3.67 21.24 -18.61
CA MET A 266 4.94 20.55 -18.44
C MET A 266 5.47 19.82 -19.69
N LYS A 267 4.75 19.81 -20.82
CA LYS A 267 5.15 19.05 -22.04
C LYS A 267 6.57 19.36 -22.52
N ASP A 268 7.02 20.59 -22.32
CA ASP A 268 8.36 21.06 -22.72
C ASP A 268 9.31 21.21 -21.51
N CYS A 269 8.89 20.78 -20.30
CA CYS A 269 9.67 20.85 -19.08
C CYS A 269 10.22 19.48 -18.68
N LYS A 270 11.46 19.44 -18.18
CA LYS A 270 12.09 18.20 -17.68
C LYS A 270 11.28 17.51 -16.58
N ASP A 271 10.44 18.25 -15.87
CA ASP A 271 9.60 17.72 -14.79
C ASP A 271 8.60 16.68 -15.28
N ARG A 272 8.25 16.66 -16.58
CA ARG A 272 7.33 15.66 -17.14
C ARG A 272 7.83 14.22 -16.94
N SER A 273 9.15 14.01 -16.96
CA SER A 273 9.75 12.68 -16.71
C SER A 273 9.56 12.16 -15.28
N GLY A 274 9.18 13.04 -14.34
CA GLY A 274 8.78 12.69 -12.98
C GLY A 274 7.33 12.16 -12.86
N TYR A 275 6.62 12.00 -13.99
CA TYR A 275 5.25 11.49 -14.05
C TYR A 275 5.16 10.24 -14.91
N ILE A 276 4.07 9.50 -14.72
CA ILE A 276 3.62 8.46 -15.63
C ILE A 276 2.21 8.77 -16.12
N LEU A 277 1.89 8.34 -17.34
CA LEU A 277 0.55 8.39 -17.89
C LEU A 277 -0.03 6.96 -17.91
N MET A 278 -1.00 6.70 -17.06
CA MET A 278 -1.62 5.38 -16.89
C MET A 278 -3.00 5.37 -17.55
N GLU A 279 -3.35 4.32 -18.30
CA GLU A 279 -4.72 4.14 -18.78
C GLU A 279 -5.69 4.09 -17.60
N ARG A 280 -6.80 4.82 -17.73
CA ARG A 280 -7.83 4.88 -16.70
C ARG A 280 -8.63 3.59 -16.67
N ILE A 281 -8.80 3.02 -15.49
CA ILE A 281 -9.68 1.88 -15.26
C ILE A 281 -11.08 2.42 -15.02
N PHE A 282 -12.08 1.85 -15.69
CA PHE A 282 -13.48 2.21 -15.55
C PHE A 282 -14.24 1.07 -14.86
N PRO A 283 -14.35 1.10 -13.52
CA PRO A 283 -14.98 0.03 -12.77
C PRO A 283 -16.51 0.02 -12.94
N PRO A 284 -17.15 -1.15 -12.79
CA PRO A 284 -18.60 -1.24 -12.72
C PRO A 284 -19.12 -0.50 -11.49
N LEU A 285 -20.32 0.07 -11.60
CA LEU A 285 -21.04 0.62 -10.48
C LEU A 285 -21.81 -0.50 -9.76
N SER A 286 -21.83 -0.42 -8.45
CA SER A 286 -22.69 -1.22 -7.58
C SER A 286 -23.50 -0.30 -6.66
N MET A 287 -24.63 -0.79 -6.18
CA MET A 287 -25.46 -0.05 -5.21
C MET A 287 -25.02 -0.40 -3.79
N GLY A 288 -24.86 0.60 -2.94
CA GLY A 288 -24.48 0.38 -1.54
C GLY A 288 -24.79 1.58 -0.64
N TYR A 289 -24.61 1.37 0.65
CA TYR A 289 -24.75 2.41 1.66
C TYR A 289 -23.36 2.86 2.11
N MET A 290 -23.10 4.16 2.07
CA MET A 290 -21.91 4.75 2.69
C MET A 290 -22.30 5.41 4.00
N ILE A 291 -21.88 4.79 5.11
CA ILE A 291 -22.21 5.29 6.45
C ILE A 291 -21.05 6.14 6.96
N SER A 292 -21.37 7.36 7.40
CA SER A 292 -20.40 8.28 7.99
C SER A 292 -20.95 8.93 9.25
N ALA A 293 -20.06 9.34 10.15
CA ALA A 293 -20.45 10.08 11.34
C ALA A 293 -21.13 11.39 10.96
N GLY A 294 -22.34 11.65 11.52
CA GLY A 294 -23.15 12.81 11.19
C GLY A 294 -23.83 12.78 9.82
N GLY A 295 -23.75 11.67 9.10
CA GLY A 295 -24.43 11.47 7.83
C GLY A 295 -25.95 11.30 7.96
N PRO A 296 -26.68 11.20 6.82
CA PRO A 296 -28.13 11.01 6.81
C PRO A 296 -28.54 9.73 7.54
N ASN A 297 -29.70 9.79 8.21
CA ASN A 297 -30.32 8.63 8.86
C ASN A 297 -31.81 8.55 8.47
N PRO A 298 -32.25 7.51 7.71
CA PRO A 298 -31.46 6.39 7.20
C PRO A 298 -30.45 6.81 6.11
N PRO A 299 -29.33 6.08 5.97
CA PRO A 299 -28.37 6.37 4.90
C PRO A 299 -29.01 6.10 3.53
N PRO A 300 -28.75 6.94 2.50
CA PRO A 300 -29.28 6.72 1.16
C PRO A 300 -28.55 5.57 0.48
N LEU A 301 -29.29 4.81 -0.33
CA LEU A 301 -28.70 3.86 -1.28
C LEU A 301 -28.13 4.66 -2.46
N ILE A 302 -26.84 4.50 -2.74
CA ILE A 302 -26.12 5.27 -3.78
C ILE A 302 -25.26 4.34 -4.65
N ASP A 303 -24.88 4.85 -5.82
CA ASP A 303 -23.84 4.20 -6.63
C ASP A 303 -22.50 4.31 -5.93
N ILE A 304 -21.78 3.19 -5.90
CA ILE A 304 -20.43 3.08 -5.34
C ILE A 304 -19.47 2.40 -6.32
N VAL A 305 -18.20 2.70 -6.18
CA VAL A 305 -17.07 2.03 -6.81
C VAL A 305 -16.23 1.41 -5.73
N SER A 306 -15.87 0.14 -5.91
CA SER A 306 -15.09 -0.62 -4.93
C SER A 306 -13.71 -0.99 -5.49
N GLU A 307 -12.68 -0.75 -4.69
CA GLU A 307 -11.29 -1.08 -4.97
C GLU A 307 -10.84 -2.21 -4.03
N LEU A 308 -10.26 -3.27 -4.59
CA LEU A 308 -9.76 -4.42 -3.85
C LEU A 308 -8.27 -4.23 -3.53
N GLY A 309 -7.91 -4.22 -2.26
CA GLY A 309 -6.54 -4.28 -1.78
C GLY A 309 -6.17 -5.70 -1.34
N ILE A 310 -5.06 -6.23 -1.84
CA ILE A 310 -4.50 -7.52 -1.42
C ILE A 310 -3.20 -7.28 -0.67
N TYR A 311 -3.13 -7.74 0.57
CA TYR A 311 -1.94 -7.64 1.40
C TYR A 311 -1.03 -8.85 1.24
N GLY A 312 0.29 -8.60 1.34
CA GLY A 312 1.30 -9.63 1.31
C GLY A 312 2.48 -9.34 2.24
N ILE A 313 3.17 -10.40 2.62
CA ILE A 313 4.46 -10.35 3.29
C ILE A 313 5.48 -11.13 2.49
N LEU A 314 6.62 -10.48 2.24
CA LEU A 314 7.82 -11.09 1.69
C LEU A 314 8.97 -10.94 2.70
N ILE A 315 9.62 -12.04 3.02
CA ILE A 315 10.90 -12.05 3.74
C ILE A 315 11.90 -12.78 2.85
N SER A 316 13.02 -12.14 2.56
CA SER A 316 14.08 -12.70 1.75
C SER A 316 15.45 -12.32 2.30
N GLU A 317 16.46 -13.18 2.05
CA GLU A 317 17.84 -12.95 2.39
C GLU A 317 18.73 -13.40 1.24
N SER A 318 19.59 -12.51 0.75
CA SER A 318 20.56 -12.80 -0.33
C SER A 318 19.93 -13.47 -1.56
N GLY A 319 18.72 -13.04 -1.95
CA GLY A 319 17.99 -13.60 -3.08
C GLY A 319 17.14 -14.84 -2.76
N ASN A 320 17.30 -15.44 -1.58
CA ASN A 320 16.49 -16.58 -1.16
C ASN A 320 15.17 -16.09 -0.50
N ILE A 321 14.05 -16.61 -0.96
CA ILE A 321 12.74 -16.31 -0.38
C ILE A 321 12.52 -17.22 0.82
N ILE A 322 12.40 -16.61 2.01
CA ILE A 322 12.11 -17.30 3.27
C ILE A 322 10.61 -17.37 3.50
N MET A 323 9.89 -16.31 3.16
CA MET A 323 8.44 -16.23 3.26
C MET A 323 7.91 -15.37 2.10
N ASN A 324 6.90 -15.86 1.40
CA ASN A 324 6.09 -15.10 0.44
C ASN A 324 4.64 -15.55 0.61
N LYS A 325 3.83 -14.70 1.25
CA LYS A 325 2.47 -15.08 1.65
C LYS A 325 1.51 -13.92 1.45
N GLN A 326 0.37 -14.21 0.82
CA GLN A 326 -0.80 -13.34 0.90
C GLN A 326 -1.31 -13.34 2.34
N THR A 327 -1.53 -12.16 2.93
CA THR A 327 -1.85 -12.03 4.34
C THR A 327 -3.31 -11.67 4.60
N GLY A 328 -3.96 -10.96 3.70
CA GLY A 328 -5.35 -10.54 3.86
C GLY A 328 -5.81 -9.71 2.67
N HIS A 329 -7.04 -9.20 2.75
CA HIS A 329 -7.64 -8.37 1.71
C HIS A 329 -8.48 -7.26 2.33
N LEU A 330 -8.82 -6.25 1.53
CA LEU A 330 -9.62 -5.10 1.94
C LEU A 330 -10.41 -4.59 0.74
N ILE A 331 -11.65 -4.16 0.95
CA ILE A 331 -12.37 -3.33 -0.01
C ILE A 331 -12.37 -1.88 0.49
N ARG A 332 -12.09 -0.95 -0.42
CA ARG A 332 -12.32 0.47 -0.23
C ARG A 332 -13.39 0.93 -1.21
N SER A 333 -14.50 1.41 -0.69
CA SER A 333 -15.63 1.86 -1.50
C SER A 333 -15.73 3.39 -1.46
N LYS A 334 -16.10 3.99 -2.59
CA LYS A 334 -16.25 5.44 -2.74
C LYS A 334 -17.41 5.77 -3.67
N SER A 335 -17.89 7.01 -3.61
CA SER A 335 -18.79 7.54 -4.64
C SER A 335 -18.08 7.60 -6.00
N PRO A 336 -18.76 7.28 -7.12
CA PRO A 336 -18.19 7.43 -8.47
C PRO A 336 -17.84 8.88 -8.82
N LYS A 337 -18.35 9.86 -8.07
CA LYS A 337 -18.03 11.28 -8.22
C LYS A 337 -16.65 11.64 -7.62
N SER A 338 -16.09 10.78 -6.76
CA SER A 338 -14.77 10.96 -6.19
C SER A 338 -13.72 10.21 -7.04
N ASN A 339 -12.71 10.91 -7.49
CA ASN A 339 -11.61 10.28 -8.25
C ASN A 339 -10.75 9.37 -7.37
N GLU A 340 -10.60 9.68 -6.07
CA GLU A 340 -9.80 8.90 -5.13
C GLU A 340 -10.59 8.53 -3.87
N GLY A 341 -10.36 7.31 -3.34
CA GLY A 341 -11.03 6.77 -2.15
C GLY A 341 -10.20 6.93 -0.88
N GLY A 342 -9.77 8.15 -0.56
CA GLY A 342 -9.00 8.42 0.66
C GLY A 342 -9.85 8.22 1.93
N ILE A 343 -9.63 7.14 2.67
CA ILE A 343 -10.38 6.84 3.90
C ILE A 343 -10.14 7.94 4.95
N LEU A 344 -8.89 8.30 5.18
CA LEU A 344 -8.54 9.34 6.17
C LEU A 344 -9.00 10.74 5.74
N ALA A 345 -9.18 10.96 4.44
CA ALA A 345 -9.74 12.19 3.89
C ALA A 345 -11.28 12.21 3.90
N GLY A 346 -11.94 11.13 4.33
CA GLY A 346 -13.40 11.04 4.40
C GLY A 346 -14.10 10.85 3.05
N SER A 347 -13.35 10.60 1.96
CA SER A 347 -13.91 10.40 0.60
C SER A 347 -14.22 8.94 0.27
N GLY A 348 -13.86 8.00 1.16
CA GLY A 348 -14.10 6.57 1.00
C GLY A 348 -14.51 5.90 2.31
N ALA A 349 -14.99 4.68 2.21
CA ALA A 349 -15.33 3.81 3.32
C ALA A 349 -14.58 2.47 3.21
N LEU A 350 -14.26 1.88 4.36
CA LEU A 350 -13.75 0.52 4.41
C LEU A 350 -14.91 -0.48 4.30
N ASP A 351 -14.65 -1.56 3.60
CA ASP A 351 -15.62 -2.63 3.40
C ASP A 351 -14.91 -3.99 3.31
N CYS A 352 -15.68 -5.07 3.21
CA CYS A 352 -15.18 -6.42 2.95
C CYS A 352 -15.84 -6.99 1.69
N PRO A 353 -15.17 -7.89 0.97
CA PRO A 353 -15.80 -8.55 -0.18
C PRO A 353 -16.91 -9.48 0.29
N TYR A 354 -17.97 -9.54 -0.54
CA TYR A 354 -19.06 -10.50 -0.43
C TYR A 354 -19.10 -11.29 -1.73
N LEU A 355 -18.81 -12.59 -1.66
CA LEU A 355 -18.69 -13.45 -2.83
C LEU A 355 -20.07 -13.95 -3.24
N LEU A 356 -20.36 -13.85 -4.53
CA LEU A 356 -21.55 -14.44 -5.15
C LEU A 356 -21.15 -15.67 -5.96
N ASP A 357 -22.02 -16.67 -5.99
CA ASP A 357 -21.86 -17.88 -6.80
C ASP A 357 -21.97 -17.56 -8.29
#